data_5a4aa9a5b43db50eba4a24f7cba45bcf
#
_entry.id   5a4aa9a5b43db50eba4a24f7cba45bcf
#
_cell.length_a   1.000
_cell.length_b   1.000
_cell.length_c   1.000
_cell.angle_alpha   90.00
_cell.angle_beta   90.00
_cell.angle_gamma   90.00
#
_symmetry.space_group_name_H-M   'P 1'
#
loop_
_entity.id
_entity.type
_entity.pdbx_description
1 polymer ?
#
loop_
_entity_poly.entity_id
_entity_poly.type
_entity_poly.pdbx_seq_one_letter_code
_entity_poly.pdbx_strand_id
1 'polypeptide(L)'
;MLSRSEGQQALEAASEIIGSKGVNRETLAHAYYLRGNAYRQNGNVRMALNSYLESMELDPDGPAAEAYRHIQELLDFYNKDYYNP
;
A
#
# COMPACT_ATOMS: atom_id res chain seq x y z
N MET A 1 17.80 -2.52 -23.33
CA MET A 1 16.66 -1.77 -22.80
C MET A 1 16.16 -2.40 -21.51
N LEU A 2 16.03 -1.61 -20.47
CA LEU A 2 15.58 -2.13 -19.20
C LEU A 2 14.07 -2.22 -19.18
N SER A 3 13.55 -3.40 -18.89
CA SER A 3 12.10 -3.53 -18.66
C SER A 3 11.78 -3.04 -17.27
N ARG A 4 10.63 -2.44 -17.14
CA ARG A 4 10.15 -2.06 -15.82
C ARG A 4 9.77 -3.30 -15.03
N SER A 5 10.02 -3.26 -13.74
CA SER A 5 9.59 -4.35 -12.87
C SER A 5 8.07 -4.38 -12.79
N GLU A 6 7.53 -5.53 -12.38
CA GLU A 6 6.10 -5.66 -12.16
C GLU A 6 5.62 -4.67 -11.12
N GLY A 7 6.42 -4.43 -10.07
CA GLY A 7 6.07 -3.46 -9.05
C GLY A 7 5.95 -2.05 -9.58
N GLN A 8 6.84 -1.66 -10.50
CA GLN A 8 6.77 -0.34 -11.11
C GLN A 8 5.56 -0.20 -12.02
N GLN A 9 5.25 -1.25 -12.78
CA GLN A 9 4.09 -1.25 -13.66
C GLN A 9 2.79 -1.16 -12.84
N ALA A 10 2.72 -1.92 -11.75
CA ALA A 10 1.56 -1.89 -10.87
C ALA A 10 1.40 -0.51 -10.23
N LEU A 11 2.51 0.10 -9.83
CA LEU A 11 2.50 1.42 -9.23
C LEU A 11 1.98 2.47 -10.20
N GLU A 12 2.43 2.41 -11.45
CA GLU A 12 1.99 3.35 -12.47
C GLU A 12 0.51 3.19 -12.79
N ALA A 13 0.05 1.94 -12.91
CA ALA A 13 -1.35 1.66 -13.20
C ALA A 13 -2.25 2.16 -12.06
N ALA A 14 -1.86 1.90 -10.82
CA ALA A 14 -2.62 2.37 -9.67
C ALA A 14 -2.64 3.90 -9.62
N SER A 15 -1.52 4.53 -9.91
CA SER A 15 -1.41 5.99 -9.89
C SER A 15 -2.31 6.63 -10.95
N GLU A 16 -2.44 6.01 -12.10
CA GLU A 16 -3.34 6.51 -13.14
C GLU A 16 -4.79 6.50 -12.66
N ILE A 17 -5.22 5.42 -12.01
CA ILE A 17 -6.58 5.32 -11.48
C ILE A 17 -6.80 6.39 -10.42
N ILE A 18 -5.83 6.56 -9.52
CA ILE A 18 -5.92 7.54 -8.44
C ILE A 18 -6.05 8.96 -8.99
N GLY A 19 -5.36 9.26 -10.09
CA GLY A 19 -5.42 10.57 -10.72
C GLY A 19 -6.63 10.79 -11.64
N SER A 20 -7.42 9.75 -11.88
CA SER A 20 -8.56 9.83 -12.79
C SER A 20 -9.77 10.48 -12.11
N LYS A 21 -10.59 11.14 -12.92
CA LYS A 21 -11.84 11.71 -12.43
C LYS A 21 -12.97 10.72 -12.63
N GLY A 22 -13.97 10.79 -11.76
CA GLY A 22 -15.17 9.99 -11.91
C GLY A 22 -15.00 8.53 -11.49
N VAL A 23 -13.92 8.21 -10.82
CA VAL A 23 -13.69 6.88 -10.28
C VAL A 23 -14.51 6.72 -9.00
N ASN A 24 -15.21 5.58 -8.87
CA ASN A 24 -16.00 5.38 -7.67
C ASN A 24 -15.10 5.07 -6.47
N ARG A 25 -15.71 5.17 -5.29
CA ARG A 25 -14.98 5.05 -4.03
C ARG A 25 -14.29 3.70 -3.88
N GLU A 26 -14.99 2.62 -4.22
CA GLU A 26 -14.43 1.28 -4.11
C GLU A 26 -13.24 1.06 -5.04
N THR A 27 -13.35 1.53 -6.28
CA THR A 27 -12.26 1.43 -7.24
C THR A 27 -11.06 2.24 -6.79
N LEU A 28 -11.30 3.43 -6.26
CA LEU A 28 -10.23 4.27 -5.75
C LEU A 28 -9.54 3.61 -4.56
N ALA A 29 -10.33 3.05 -3.63
CA ALA A 29 -9.77 2.35 -2.49
C ALA A 29 -8.89 1.18 -2.94
N HIS A 30 -9.37 0.42 -3.93
CA HIS A 30 -8.62 -0.71 -4.46
C HIS A 30 -7.31 -0.26 -5.11
N ALA A 31 -7.34 0.87 -5.83
CA ALA A 31 -6.13 1.42 -6.45
C ALA A 31 -5.09 1.80 -5.40
N TYR A 32 -5.51 2.41 -4.30
CA TYR A 32 -4.59 2.71 -3.20
C TYR A 32 -4.02 1.44 -2.57
N TYR A 33 -4.85 0.43 -2.41
CA TYR A 33 -4.38 -0.86 -1.89
C TYR A 33 -3.31 -1.46 -2.80
N LEU A 34 -3.55 -1.47 -4.12
CA LEU A 34 -2.57 -1.98 -5.08
C LEU A 34 -1.30 -1.15 -5.07
N ARG A 35 -1.41 0.16 -4.90
CA ARG A 35 -0.25 1.02 -4.79
C ARG A 35 0.56 0.67 -3.55
N GLY A 36 -0.12 0.41 -2.44
CA GLY A 36 0.54 -0.04 -1.22
C GLY A 36 1.31 -1.32 -1.43
N ASN A 37 0.68 -2.29 -2.11
CA ASN A 37 1.36 -3.56 -2.42
C ASN A 37 2.59 -3.35 -3.27
N ALA A 38 2.52 -2.46 -4.26
CA ALA A 38 3.66 -2.17 -5.14
C ALA A 38 4.81 -1.54 -4.35
N TYR A 39 4.52 -0.60 -3.49
CA TYR A 39 5.54 0.00 -2.63
C TYR A 39 6.16 -1.03 -1.70
N ARG A 40 5.34 -1.91 -1.14
CA ARG A 40 5.81 -2.95 -0.26
C ARG A 40 6.79 -3.89 -0.97
N GLN A 41 6.45 -4.29 -2.19
CA GLN A 41 7.32 -5.13 -3.00
C GLN A 41 8.66 -4.46 -3.31
N ASN A 42 8.64 -3.15 -3.43
CA ASN A 42 9.86 -2.37 -3.69
C ASN A 42 10.65 -2.06 -2.42
N GLY A 43 10.17 -2.52 -1.28
CA GLY A 43 10.83 -2.27 0.00
C GLY A 43 10.53 -0.92 0.61
N ASN A 44 9.60 -0.17 0.04
CA ASN A 44 9.24 1.14 0.55
C ASN A 44 8.04 1.03 1.50
N VAL A 45 8.33 0.58 2.72
CA VAL A 45 7.31 0.28 3.72
C VAL A 45 6.53 1.53 4.12
N ARG A 46 7.22 2.67 4.22
CA ARG A 46 6.59 3.93 4.60
C ARG A 46 5.49 4.34 3.62
N MET A 47 5.81 4.29 2.33
CA MET A 47 4.84 4.63 1.31
C MET A 47 3.73 3.59 1.19
N ALA A 48 4.06 2.33 1.46
CA ALA A 48 3.06 1.27 1.50
C ALA A 48 2.04 1.55 2.59
N LEU A 49 2.49 1.88 3.79
CA LEU A 49 1.59 2.19 4.90
C LEU A 49 0.71 3.40 4.59
N ASN A 50 1.29 4.44 4.00
CA ASN A 50 0.51 5.62 3.61
C ASN A 50 -0.58 5.27 2.61
N SER A 51 -0.26 4.43 1.63
CA SER A 51 -1.24 4.02 0.61
C SER A 51 -2.35 3.17 1.21
N TYR A 52 -1.99 2.25 2.12
CA TYR A 52 -2.99 1.45 2.81
C TYR A 52 -3.91 2.30 3.67
N LEU A 53 -3.37 3.33 4.34
CA LEU A 53 -4.20 4.23 5.12
C LEU A 53 -5.22 4.98 4.25
N GLU A 54 -4.78 5.45 3.09
CA GLU A 54 -5.69 6.10 2.15
C GLU A 54 -6.81 5.15 1.72
N SER A 55 -6.44 3.90 1.43
CA SER A 55 -7.41 2.88 1.05
C SER A 55 -8.41 2.63 2.18
N MET A 56 -7.93 2.55 3.42
CA MET A 56 -8.77 2.29 4.59
C MET A 56 -9.75 3.43 4.85
N GLU A 57 -9.35 4.66 4.58
CA GLU A 57 -10.26 5.79 4.72
C GLU A 57 -11.43 5.70 3.76
N LEU A 58 -11.16 5.18 2.56
CA LEU A 58 -12.19 5.04 1.53
C LEU A 58 -13.04 3.79 1.73
N ASP A 59 -12.41 2.70 2.19
CA ASP A 59 -13.08 1.42 2.38
C ASP A 59 -12.49 0.71 3.61
N PRO A 60 -13.02 0.97 4.80
CA PRO A 60 -12.51 0.36 6.02
C PRO A 60 -12.61 -1.16 6.06
N ASP A 61 -13.56 -1.72 5.30
CA ASP A 61 -13.79 -3.16 5.26
C ASP A 61 -12.99 -3.87 4.17
N GLY A 62 -12.18 -3.12 3.43
CA GLY A 62 -11.39 -3.67 2.34
C GLY A 62 -10.12 -4.34 2.82
N PRO A 63 -9.35 -4.89 1.88
CA PRO A 63 -8.15 -5.68 2.22
C PRO A 63 -6.99 -4.85 2.77
N ALA A 64 -7.01 -3.53 2.60
CA ALA A 64 -5.92 -2.68 3.06
C ALA A 64 -5.76 -2.69 4.58
N ALA A 65 -6.86 -2.81 5.31
CA ALA A 65 -6.81 -2.82 6.77
C ALA A 65 -5.98 -4.01 7.28
N GLU A 66 -6.20 -5.17 6.69
CA GLU A 66 -5.44 -6.36 7.07
C GLU A 66 -3.97 -6.24 6.66
N ALA A 67 -3.72 -5.72 5.46
CA ALA A 67 -2.36 -5.52 4.98
C ALA A 67 -1.60 -4.53 5.88
N TYR A 68 -2.26 -3.46 6.27
CA TYR A 68 -1.69 -2.47 7.18
C TYR A 68 -1.32 -3.10 8.52
N ARG A 69 -2.27 -3.83 9.09
CA ARG A 69 -2.05 -4.49 10.38
C ARG A 69 -0.88 -5.48 10.31
N HIS A 70 -0.80 -6.23 9.21
CA HIS A 70 0.28 -7.19 9.04
C HIS A 70 1.65 -6.50 9.06
N ILE A 71 1.78 -5.37 8.37
CA ILE A 71 3.03 -4.62 8.38
C ILE A 71 3.32 -4.08 9.77
N GLN A 72 2.30 -3.57 10.47
CA GLN A 72 2.46 -3.07 11.84
C GLN A 72 2.97 -4.16 12.77
N GLU A 73 2.42 -5.36 12.65
CA GLU A 73 2.86 -6.49 13.46
C GLU A 73 4.32 -6.84 13.19
N LEU A 74 4.73 -6.81 11.91
CA LEU A 74 6.12 -7.07 11.55
C LEU A 74 7.05 -6.00 12.11
N LEU A 75 6.67 -4.74 12.02
CA LEU A 75 7.47 -3.64 12.54
C LEU A 75 7.58 -3.72 14.06
N ASP A 76 6.48 -4.05 14.73
CA ASP A 76 6.49 -4.21 16.18
C ASP A 76 7.42 -5.35 16.60
N PHE A 77 7.41 -6.44 15.84
CA PHE A 77 8.29 -7.57 16.10
C PHE A 77 9.76 -7.15 16.01
N TYR A 78 10.13 -6.43 14.97
CA TYR A 78 11.52 -5.98 14.79
C TYR A 78 11.90 -4.92 15.80
N ASN A 79 11.01 -4.00 16.11
CA ASN A 79 11.29 -2.93 17.06
C ASN A 79 11.35 -3.41 18.50
N LYS A 80 10.78 -4.56 18.79
CA LYS A 80 10.76 -5.14 20.13
C LYS A 80 12.18 -5.34 20.65
N ASP A 81 13.09 -5.77 19.80
CA ASP A 81 14.48 -5.97 20.18
C ASP A 81 15.19 -4.65 20.45
N TYR A 82 14.73 -3.58 19.84
CA TYR A 82 15.28 -2.25 20.07
C TYR A 82 14.91 -1.68 21.44
N TYR A 83 13.71 -1.97 21.89
CA TYR A 83 13.16 -1.37 23.09
C TYR A 83 13.32 -2.23 24.34
N ASN A 84 13.79 -3.45 24.16
CA ASN A 84 14.08 -4.32 25.30
C ASN A 84 15.55 -4.23 25.64
N PRO A 85 15.88 -3.62 26.76
CA PRO A 85 17.27 -3.55 27.23
C PRO A 85 17.78 -4.93 27.62
#